data_096fe8de0c5bba99e399e8a57ddf7a46
#
_entry.id   096fe8de0c5bba99e399e8a57ddf7a46
#
_cell.length_a   1.000
_cell.length_b   1.000
_cell.length_c   1.000
_cell.angle_alpha   90.00
_cell.angle_beta   90.00
_cell.angle_gamma   90.00
#
_symmetry.space_group_name_H-M   'P 1'
#
loop_
_entity.id
_entity.type
_entity.pdbx_description
1 polymer ?
#
loop_
_entity_poly.entity_id
_entity_poly.type
_entity_poly.pdbx_seq_one_letter_code
_entity_poly.pdbx_strand_id
1 'polypeptide(L)'
;MISNQWMRLRYGVFEDFDPRMTGISVSSKHHAFCKGKSVKNVILSHKDFKSVDSQKSTNFTIPRFMVTKQSAPKYVIVLENSQTMNMRDHWDFIRTTCKKFIMHDLPDLAHVGLVLFNDDAHEAYPISMLGPKTSPQTRDGLAFSIKNKYNLSPSTGSCVRCGIIKAIESLQVSGSPYGGVLIVISRGGITSLSLSEEKEMQDLAHKHNLQIFPVAILQPPVVDISLSLERLAHATGGESFFLVDESDTGADKSSLSTYVGLVDTFREIQQRTLGNSPSLVSNEIFIFLSYWNC
;
A
#
# COMPACT_ATOMS: atom_id res chain seq x y z
N MET A 1 -25.59 -0.04 -7.10
CA MET A 1 -25.17 -0.81 -5.89
C MET A 1 -24.61 0.07 -4.77
N ILE A 2 -23.75 1.05 -5.08
CA ILE A 2 -23.10 1.95 -4.08
C ILE A 2 -24.10 2.83 -3.33
N SER A 3 -25.14 3.35 -3.98
CA SER A 3 -26.14 4.22 -3.34
C SER A 3 -26.91 3.54 -2.19
N ASN A 4 -27.16 2.24 -2.30
CA ASN A 4 -27.88 1.50 -1.25
C ASN A 4 -27.03 1.29 -0.01
N GLN A 5 -25.73 1.03 -0.16
CA GLN A 5 -24.82 0.87 0.98
C GLN A 5 -24.61 2.20 1.72
N TRP A 6 -24.52 3.32 0.98
CA TRP A 6 -24.42 4.63 1.59
C TRP A 6 -25.66 5.02 2.36
N MET A 7 -26.86 4.76 1.82
CA MET A 7 -28.12 5.02 2.52
C MET A 7 -28.24 4.19 3.80
N ARG A 8 -27.77 2.95 3.80
CA ARG A 8 -27.69 2.12 5.02
C ARG A 8 -26.80 2.76 6.07
N LEU A 9 -25.58 3.16 5.68
CA LEU A 9 -24.62 3.76 6.60
C LEU A 9 -25.11 5.09 7.16
N ARG A 10 -25.70 5.96 6.30
CA ARG A 10 -26.10 7.32 6.67
C ARG A 10 -27.39 7.34 7.50
N TYR A 11 -28.34 6.51 7.14
CA TYR A 11 -29.69 6.54 7.74
C TYR A 11 -29.98 5.33 8.64
N GLY A 12 -29.06 4.39 8.78
CA GLY A 12 -29.23 3.21 9.61
C GLY A 12 -30.35 2.29 9.13
N VAL A 13 -30.60 2.23 7.82
CA VAL A 13 -31.61 1.37 7.24
C VAL A 13 -31.03 0.05 6.83
N PHE A 14 -31.72 -1.04 7.14
CA PHE A 14 -31.31 -2.41 6.82
C PHE A 14 -32.17 -2.94 5.68
N GLU A 15 -31.60 -3.80 4.83
CA GLU A 15 -32.38 -4.51 3.83
C GLU A 15 -33.23 -5.60 4.50
N ASP A 16 -34.51 -5.60 4.16
CA ASP A 16 -35.37 -6.75 4.37
C ASP A 16 -35.10 -7.74 3.24
N PHE A 17 -34.04 -8.53 3.36
CA PHE A 17 -33.72 -9.55 2.38
C PHE A 17 -34.48 -10.82 2.74
N ASP A 18 -35.57 -11.11 2.03
CA ASP A 18 -36.15 -12.45 1.99
C ASP A 18 -35.63 -13.14 0.73
N PRO A 19 -34.73 -14.13 0.86
CA PRO A 19 -34.13 -14.79 -0.31
C PRO A 19 -35.14 -15.60 -1.15
N ARG A 20 -36.40 -15.69 -0.73
CA ARG A 20 -37.49 -16.39 -1.42
C ARG A 20 -38.34 -15.52 -2.31
N MET A 21 -38.11 -14.21 -2.32
CA MET A 21 -38.85 -13.26 -3.12
C MET A 21 -38.10 -12.88 -4.39
N THR A 22 -38.26 -13.63 -5.45
CA THR A 22 -37.74 -13.34 -6.80
C THR A 22 -38.62 -12.37 -7.60
N GLY A 23 -39.53 -11.65 -7.00
CA GLY A 23 -40.40 -10.66 -7.63
C GLY A 23 -40.15 -9.28 -7.07
N ILE A 24 -40.09 -8.27 -7.96
CA ILE A 24 -40.04 -6.85 -7.62
C ILE A 24 -41.36 -6.46 -6.93
N SER A 25 -41.46 -6.80 -5.68
CA SER A 25 -42.49 -6.25 -4.80
C SER A 25 -41.76 -5.34 -3.82
N VAL A 26 -42.09 -4.05 -3.86
CA VAL A 26 -41.71 -3.11 -2.81
C VAL A 26 -42.44 -3.58 -1.56
N SER A 27 -41.85 -4.56 -0.89
CA SER A 27 -42.41 -5.15 0.31
C SER A 27 -42.42 -4.07 1.39
N SER A 28 -43.62 -3.76 1.87
CA SER A 28 -43.89 -2.90 3.01
C SER A 28 -43.51 -3.55 4.36
N LYS A 29 -42.71 -4.59 4.34
CA LYS A 29 -42.30 -5.27 5.58
C LYS A 29 -41.25 -4.42 6.30
N HIS A 30 -41.59 -4.12 7.55
CA HIS A 30 -40.84 -3.26 8.41
C HIS A 30 -39.82 -4.05 9.22
N HIS A 31 -38.57 -3.62 9.21
CA HIS A 31 -37.51 -4.28 9.99
C HIS A 31 -37.75 -3.98 11.50
N ALA A 32 -37.60 -4.96 12.36
CA ALA A 32 -37.78 -4.81 13.81
C ALA A 32 -36.90 -3.70 14.41
N PHE A 33 -35.67 -3.53 13.92
CA PHE A 33 -34.73 -2.47 14.33
C PHE A 33 -35.20 -1.07 13.92
N CYS A 34 -36.05 -0.93 12.90
CA CYS A 34 -36.62 0.34 12.47
C CYS A 34 -37.97 0.63 13.17
N LYS A 35 -38.28 -0.05 14.27
CA LYS A 35 -39.53 0.11 15.05
C LYS A 35 -40.79 0.03 14.19
N GLY A 36 -40.82 -0.90 13.24
CA GLY A 36 -41.95 -1.10 12.33
C GLY A 36 -42.13 -0.01 11.26
N LYS A 37 -41.17 0.86 11.05
CA LYS A 37 -41.23 1.88 10.00
C LYS A 37 -40.61 1.33 8.68
N SER A 38 -41.21 1.69 7.56
CA SER A 38 -40.61 1.40 6.24
C SER A 38 -39.31 2.18 6.05
N VAL A 39 -38.41 1.66 5.24
CA VAL A 39 -37.13 2.33 4.86
C VAL A 39 -37.41 3.77 4.38
N LYS A 40 -38.42 3.96 3.54
CA LYS A 40 -38.85 5.29 3.07
C LYS A 40 -39.20 6.21 4.21
N ASN A 41 -39.99 5.73 5.19
CA ASN A 41 -40.43 6.55 6.35
C ASN A 41 -39.25 6.87 7.29
N VAL A 42 -38.30 5.97 7.45
CA VAL A 42 -37.07 6.22 8.23
C VAL A 42 -36.25 7.33 7.56
N ILE A 43 -36.02 7.23 6.26
CA ILE A 43 -35.26 8.23 5.50
C ILE A 43 -35.97 9.58 5.54
N LEU A 44 -37.25 9.65 5.22
CA LEU A 44 -38.02 10.92 5.21
C LEU A 44 -38.20 11.54 6.60
N SER A 45 -38.10 10.75 7.67
CA SER A 45 -38.14 11.27 9.04
C SER A 45 -36.79 11.78 9.54
N HIS A 46 -35.69 11.57 8.79
CA HIS A 46 -34.37 12.04 9.16
C HIS A 46 -34.29 13.57 9.11
N LYS A 47 -33.45 14.16 9.97
CA LYS A 47 -33.31 15.62 10.05
C LYS A 47 -32.91 16.26 8.69
N ASP A 48 -32.17 15.54 7.85
CA ASP A 48 -31.72 16.02 6.55
C ASP A 48 -32.90 16.30 5.60
N PHE A 49 -34.07 15.70 5.82
CA PHE A 49 -35.27 15.90 5.00
C PHE A 49 -36.36 16.72 5.70
N LYS A 50 -36.25 16.99 7.00
CA LYS A 50 -37.26 17.78 7.74
C LYS A 50 -37.19 19.26 7.43
N SER A 51 -36.09 19.78 6.93
CA SER A 51 -35.87 21.20 6.66
C SER A 51 -36.10 21.57 5.18
N VAL A 52 -36.45 20.61 4.34
CA VAL A 52 -36.70 20.88 2.93
C VAL A 52 -38.13 21.43 2.80
N ASP A 53 -38.26 22.76 2.88
CA ASP A 53 -39.49 23.46 2.52
C ASP A 53 -39.77 23.12 1.03
N SER A 54 -40.86 22.44 0.76
CA SER A 54 -41.24 21.86 -0.52
C SER A 54 -41.50 22.91 -1.63
N GLN A 55 -41.20 24.17 -1.37
CA GLN A 55 -41.53 25.28 -2.26
C GLN A 55 -40.34 26.00 -2.91
N LYS A 56 -39.12 25.62 -2.64
CA LYS A 56 -37.98 26.32 -3.26
C LYS A 56 -36.95 25.40 -3.86
N SER A 57 -36.91 25.47 -5.13
CA SER A 57 -35.82 25.16 -6.06
C SER A 57 -36.15 24.10 -7.10
N THR A 58 -36.69 24.57 -8.21
CA THR A 58 -36.73 23.85 -9.50
C THR A 58 -35.36 23.83 -10.23
N ASN A 59 -34.30 24.28 -9.55
CA ASN A 59 -32.96 24.15 -10.10
C ASN A 59 -32.43 22.75 -9.77
N PHE A 60 -32.85 21.78 -10.57
CA PHE A 60 -32.16 20.49 -10.63
C PHE A 60 -30.75 20.70 -11.15
N THR A 61 -29.79 20.82 -10.25
CA THR A 61 -28.38 20.70 -10.62
C THR A 61 -28.14 19.28 -11.08
N ILE A 62 -27.96 19.11 -12.37
CA ILE A 62 -27.63 17.81 -12.94
C ILE A 62 -26.30 17.36 -12.32
N PRO A 63 -26.25 16.21 -11.63
CA PRO A 63 -25.01 15.75 -11.03
C PRO A 63 -23.95 15.58 -12.11
N ARG A 64 -22.81 16.24 -11.92
CA ARG A 64 -21.67 16.14 -12.84
C ARG A 64 -20.77 15.01 -12.38
N PHE A 65 -20.81 13.90 -13.08
CA PHE A 65 -19.89 12.80 -12.83
C PHE A 65 -18.54 13.11 -13.45
N MET A 66 -17.48 13.12 -12.65
CA MET A 66 -16.12 13.14 -13.13
C MET A 66 -15.52 11.75 -12.98
N VAL A 67 -15.18 11.13 -14.10
CA VAL A 67 -14.41 9.89 -14.10
C VAL A 67 -12.94 10.27 -14.00
N THR A 68 -12.34 10.07 -12.83
CA THR A 68 -10.90 10.25 -12.65
C THR A 68 -10.21 8.91 -12.87
N LYS A 69 -9.28 8.87 -13.82
CA LYS A 69 -8.44 7.69 -14.02
C LYS A 69 -7.46 7.63 -12.85
N GLN A 70 -7.46 6.51 -12.13
CA GLN A 70 -6.44 6.26 -11.12
C GLN A 70 -5.05 6.25 -11.78
N SER A 71 -4.10 7.01 -11.24
CA SER A 71 -2.72 6.94 -11.68
C SER A 71 -2.15 5.55 -11.39
N ALA A 72 -1.30 5.07 -12.30
CA ALA A 72 -0.61 3.80 -12.08
C ALA A 72 0.24 3.87 -10.79
N PRO A 73 0.24 2.81 -9.97
CA PRO A 73 1.02 2.80 -8.74
C PRO A 73 2.52 2.85 -9.05
N LYS A 74 3.27 3.52 -8.18
CA LYS A 74 4.72 3.67 -8.30
C LYS A 74 5.39 2.98 -7.11
N TYR A 75 6.29 2.06 -7.40
CA TYR A 75 7.04 1.33 -6.38
C TYR A 75 8.54 1.53 -6.58
N VAL A 76 9.27 1.71 -5.51
CA VAL A 76 10.72 1.56 -5.51
C VAL A 76 11.10 0.49 -4.50
N ILE A 77 11.73 -0.57 -4.98
CA ILE A 77 12.32 -1.59 -4.14
C ILE A 77 13.70 -1.08 -3.73
N VAL A 78 13.87 -0.82 -2.44
CA VAL A 78 15.10 -0.32 -1.84
C VAL A 78 15.72 -1.47 -1.08
N LEU A 79 16.76 -2.08 -1.64
CA LEU A 79 17.27 -3.36 -1.18
C LEU A 79 18.72 -3.23 -0.68
N GLU A 80 18.94 -3.64 0.56
CA GLU A 80 20.29 -3.77 1.11
C GLU A 80 21.06 -4.87 0.37
N ASN A 81 22.21 -4.51 -0.20
CA ASN A 81 23.07 -5.46 -0.92
C ASN A 81 24.41 -5.69 -0.24
N SER A 82 24.48 -5.49 1.07
CA SER A 82 25.65 -5.78 1.87
C SER A 82 25.93 -7.28 1.97
N GLN A 83 27.17 -7.65 2.28
CA GLN A 83 27.56 -9.05 2.46
C GLN A 83 26.75 -9.75 3.58
N THR A 84 26.29 -8.99 4.55
CA THR A 84 25.49 -9.52 5.67
C THR A 84 24.16 -10.10 5.21
N MET A 85 23.63 -9.63 4.08
CA MET A 85 22.38 -10.17 3.47
C MET A 85 22.55 -11.56 2.86
N ASN A 86 23.78 -12.05 2.71
CA ASN A 86 24.06 -13.39 2.20
C ASN A 86 23.98 -14.49 3.27
N MET A 87 23.77 -14.10 4.51
CA MET A 87 23.69 -15.09 5.60
C MET A 87 22.43 -15.94 5.46
N ARG A 88 22.56 -17.25 5.67
CA ARG A 88 21.45 -18.21 5.73
C ARG A 88 20.50 -18.17 4.52
N ASP A 89 21.03 -17.96 3.33
CA ASP A 89 20.25 -17.88 2.08
C ASP A 89 19.18 -16.77 2.04
N HIS A 90 19.21 -15.79 2.97
CA HIS A 90 18.24 -14.68 2.99
C HIS A 90 18.20 -13.94 1.66
N TRP A 91 19.36 -13.71 1.06
CA TRP A 91 19.44 -13.06 -0.25
C TRP A 91 18.66 -13.80 -1.33
N ASP A 92 18.79 -15.13 -1.38
CA ASP A 92 18.08 -15.93 -2.39
C ASP A 92 16.56 -15.89 -2.18
N PHE A 93 16.08 -15.87 -0.94
CA PHE A 93 14.67 -15.70 -0.64
C PHE A 93 14.15 -14.31 -1.00
N ILE A 94 14.87 -13.25 -0.63
CA ILE A 94 14.52 -11.88 -1.00
C ILE A 94 14.47 -11.74 -2.52
N ARG A 95 15.52 -12.20 -3.20
CA ARG A 95 15.62 -12.17 -4.66
C ARG A 95 14.46 -12.90 -5.33
N THR A 96 14.13 -14.09 -4.86
CA THR A 96 13.04 -14.90 -5.40
C THR A 96 11.69 -14.20 -5.16
N THR A 97 11.48 -13.67 -3.96
CA THR A 97 10.24 -12.94 -3.63
C THR A 97 10.10 -11.65 -4.43
N CYS A 98 11.15 -10.84 -4.53
CA CYS A 98 11.13 -9.63 -5.36
C CYS A 98 10.85 -9.94 -6.83
N LYS A 99 11.47 -10.99 -7.38
CA LYS A 99 11.20 -11.44 -8.75
C LYS A 99 9.76 -11.87 -8.93
N LYS A 100 9.22 -12.68 -8.01
CA LYS A 100 7.82 -13.08 -8.04
C LYS A 100 6.90 -11.86 -8.00
N PHE A 101 7.17 -10.93 -7.13
CA PHE A 101 6.40 -9.69 -6.99
C PHE A 101 6.38 -8.89 -8.30
N ILE A 102 7.54 -8.67 -8.92
CA ILE A 102 7.68 -7.94 -10.19
C ILE A 102 6.98 -8.66 -11.34
N MET A 103 7.18 -9.97 -11.45
CA MET A 103 6.71 -10.76 -12.60
C MET A 103 5.22 -11.04 -12.54
N HIS A 104 4.68 -11.32 -11.33
CA HIS A 104 3.35 -11.91 -11.21
C HIS A 104 2.37 -11.06 -10.40
N ASP A 105 2.84 -10.42 -9.32
CA ASP A 105 1.93 -9.81 -8.37
C ASP A 105 1.57 -8.36 -8.79
N LEU A 106 2.55 -7.55 -9.20
CA LEU A 106 2.29 -6.17 -9.61
C LEU A 106 1.39 -6.06 -10.84
N PRO A 107 0.48 -5.07 -10.85
CA PRO A 107 -0.39 -4.83 -12.00
C PRO A 107 0.39 -4.35 -13.23
N ASP A 108 -0.21 -4.52 -14.39
CA ASP A 108 0.31 -3.93 -15.62
C ASP A 108 0.27 -2.40 -15.52
N LEU A 109 1.22 -1.73 -16.18
CA LEU A 109 1.43 -0.28 -16.15
C LEU A 109 1.92 0.29 -14.81
N ALA A 110 2.15 -0.53 -13.77
CA ALA A 110 2.83 -0.06 -12.57
C ALA A 110 4.23 0.46 -12.92
N HIS A 111 4.67 1.53 -12.26
CA HIS A 111 6.02 2.05 -12.40
C HIS A 111 6.89 1.47 -11.29
N VAL A 112 7.98 0.83 -11.63
CA VAL A 112 8.84 0.16 -10.65
C VAL A 112 10.30 0.43 -10.91
N GLY A 113 11.04 0.75 -9.85
CA GLY A 113 12.49 0.91 -9.86
C GLY A 113 13.17 0.07 -8.79
N LEU A 114 14.48 -0.09 -8.91
CA LEU A 114 15.31 -0.78 -7.94
C LEU A 114 16.48 0.11 -7.51
N VAL A 115 16.59 0.34 -6.24
CA VAL A 115 17.73 0.98 -5.59
C VAL A 115 18.43 -0.06 -4.72
N LEU A 116 19.74 -0.13 -4.83
CA LEU A 116 20.60 -0.94 -3.96
C LEU A 116 21.36 -0.03 -3.03
N PHE A 117 21.50 -0.44 -1.77
CA PHE A 117 22.26 0.32 -0.78
C PHE A 117 23.11 -0.58 0.12
N ASN A 118 24.22 0.00 0.58
CA ASN A 118 25.11 -0.53 1.60
C ASN A 118 25.66 0.67 2.41
N ASP A 119 26.94 1.00 2.33
CA ASP A 119 27.50 2.26 2.87
C ASP A 119 27.00 3.48 2.11
N ASP A 120 26.63 3.30 0.86
CA ASP A 120 26.07 4.30 -0.06
C ASP A 120 24.88 3.69 -0.81
N ALA A 121 24.25 4.45 -1.70
CA ALA A 121 23.12 3.97 -2.48
C ALA A 121 23.23 4.33 -3.95
N HIS A 122 22.79 3.42 -4.83
CA HIS A 122 22.74 3.66 -6.27
C HIS A 122 21.47 3.07 -6.88
N GLU A 123 21.05 3.67 -7.98
CA GLU A 123 19.95 3.16 -8.79
C GLU A 123 20.46 1.98 -9.62
N ALA A 124 19.97 0.79 -9.31
CA ALA A 124 20.33 -0.43 -10.04
C ALA A 124 19.43 -0.66 -11.27
N TYR A 125 18.23 -0.13 -11.23
CA TYR A 125 17.28 -0.12 -12.35
C TYR A 125 16.40 1.13 -12.27
N PRO A 126 16.34 1.93 -13.34
CA PRO A 126 15.54 3.16 -13.34
C PRO A 126 14.05 2.84 -13.27
N ILE A 127 13.28 3.77 -12.70
CA ILE A 127 11.84 3.60 -12.60
C ILE A 127 11.26 3.52 -14.01
N SER A 128 10.68 2.38 -14.32
CA SER A 128 10.14 2.07 -15.63
C SER A 128 8.73 1.50 -15.52
N MET A 129 7.90 1.80 -16.50
CA MET A 129 6.56 1.24 -16.59
C MET A 129 6.62 -0.25 -16.93
N LEU A 130 5.98 -1.07 -16.12
CA LEU A 130 5.88 -2.50 -16.35
C LEU A 130 4.96 -2.78 -17.53
N GLY A 131 5.45 -3.53 -18.50
CA GLY A 131 4.66 -4.05 -19.60
C GLY A 131 3.64 -5.10 -19.13
N PRO A 132 2.74 -5.51 -20.05
CA PRO A 132 1.78 -6.56 -19.77
C PRO A 132 2.48 -7.88 -19.43
N LYS A 133 1.86 -8.67 -18.56
CA LYS A 133 2.40 -10.00 -18.15
C LYS A 133 2.56 -10.96 -19.32
N THR A 134 1.85 -10.74 -20.41
CA THR A 134 1.96 -11.50 -21.65
C THR A 134 3.19 -11.11 -22.51
N SER A 135 3.79 -9.94 -22.24
CA SER A 135 5.02 -9.47 -22.92
C SER A 135 5.97 -8.87 -21.87
N PRO A 136 6.68 -9.70 -21.11
CA PRO A 136 7.28 -9.31 -19.84
C PRO A 136 8.66 -8.64 -19.96
N GLN A 137 9.08 -8.14 -21.11
CA GLN A 137 10.45 -7.63 -21.36
C GLN A 137 10.94 -6.64 -20.29
N THR A 138 10.12 -5.66 -19.91
CA THR A 138 10.48 -4.70 -18.84
C THR A 138 10.51 -5.36 -17.48
N ARG A 139 9.62 -6.31 -17.22
CA ARG A 139 9.58 -7.09 -15.98
C ARG A 139 10.82 -7.97 -15.87
N ASP A 140 11.19 -8.65 -16.96
CA ASP A 140 12.39 -9.49 -17.03
C ASP A 140 13.65 -8.66 -16.79
N GLY A 141 13.77 -7.50 -17.44
CA GLY A 141 14.91 -6.59 -17.26
C GLY A 141 15.08 -6.15 -15.79
N LEU A 142 14.02 -5.72 -15.16
CA LEU A 142 14.02 -5.34 -13.74
C LEU A 142 14.32 -6.55 -12.83
N ALA A 143 13.66 -7.67 -13.05
CA ALA A 143 13.88 -8.89 -12.26
C ALA A 143 15.31 -9.42 -12.42
N PHE A 144 15.89 -9.28 -13.60
CA PHE A 144 17.29 -9.69 -13.88
C PHE A 144 18.30 -8.75 -13.22
N SER A 145 17.96 -7.48 -12.99
CA SER A 145 18.83 -6.52 -12.29
C SER A 145 19.09 -6.90 -10.83
N ILE A 146 18.19 -7.69 -10.21
CA ILE A 146 18.41 -8.26 -8.88
C ILE A 146 19.41 -9.42 -9.02
N LYS A 147 20.69 -9.11 -8.80
CA LYS A 147 21.80 -10.03 -8.97
C LYS A 147 21.74 -11.23 -8.03
N ASN A 148 22.51 -12.26 -8.32
CA ASN A 148 22.66 -13.40 -7.41
C ASN A 148 23.59 -13.04 -6.23
N LYS A 149 23.65 -13.90 -5.22
CA LYS A 149 24.44 -13.69 -4.00
C LYS A 149 25.94 -13.45 -4.21
N TYR A 150 26.49 -13.90 -5.33
CA TYR A 150 27.91 -13.73 -5.62
C TYR A 150 28.27 -12.30 -6.06
N ASN A 151 27.28 -11.47 -6.32
CA ASN A 151 27.45 -10.07 -6.72
C ASN A 151 27.05 -9.09 -5.62
N LEU A 152 26.95 -9.56 -4.37
CA LEU A 152 26.74 -8.66 -3.23
C LEU A 152 27.99 -7.82 -2.98
N SER A 153 27.80 -6.62 -2.46
CA SER A 153 28.90 -5.77 -2.03
C SER A 153 29.67 -6.43 -0.90
N PRO A 154 30.99 -6.37 -0.87
CA PRO A 154 31.79 -6.83 0.26
C PRO A 154 31.61 -5.96 1.52
N SER A 155 30.96 -4.81 1.40
CA SER A 155 30.66 -3.93 2.50
C SER A 155 29.72 -4.59 3.52
N THR A 156 29.94 -4.27 4.79
CA THR A 156 29.05 -4.65 5.90
C THR A 156 28.18 -3.47 6.39
N GLY A 157 28.33 -2.29 5.80
CA GLY A 157 27.57 -1.10 6.14
C GLY A 157 26.12 -1.16 5.60
N SER A 158 25.25 -0.40 6.24
CA SER A 158 23.83 -0.33 5.90
C SER A 158 23.31 1.09 6.13
N CYS A 159 23.44 1.94 5.09
CA CYS A 159 22.92 3.31 5.10
C CYS A 159 21.49 3.34 4.57
N VAL A 160 20.49 2.97 5.39
CA VAL A 160 19.08 3.02 5.00
C VAL A 160 18.66 4.43 4.55
N ARG A 161 19.14 5.46 5.23
CA ARG A 161 18.90 6.85 4.84
C ARG A 161 19.35 7.10 3.40
N CYS A 162 20.55 6.62 3.04
CA CYS A 162 21.06 6.76 1.67
C CYS A 162 20.12 6.09 0.66
N GLY A 163 19.64 4.88 0.98
CA GLY A 163 18.70 4.13 0.15
C GLY A 163 17.37 4.87 -0.05
N ILE A 164 16.79 5.41 1.01
CA ILE A 164 15.52 6.15 0.95
C ILE A 164 15.69 7.44 0.13
N ILE A 165 16.74 8.22 0.38
CA ILE A 165 17.01 9.45 -0.39
C ILE A 165 17.16 9.11 -1.87
N LYS A 166 17.95 8.10 -2.19
CA LYS A 166 18.17 7.69 -3.58
C LYS A 166 16.90 7.24 -4.28
N ALA A 167 16.02 6.56 -3.57
CA ALA A 167 14.72 6.17 -4.10
C ALA A 167 13.82 7.39 -4.40
N ILE A 168 13.83 8.39 -3.52
CA ILE A 168 13.10 9.65 -3.75
C ILE A 168 13.66 10.41 -4.95
N GLU A 169 14.98 10.49 -5.09
CA GLU A 169 15.64 11.08 -6.26
C GLU A 169 15.23 10.36 -7.55
N SER A 170 15.25 9.02 -7.56
CA SER A 170 14.83 8.21 -8.72
C SER A 170 13.36 8.49 -9.09
N LEU A 171 12.47 8.64 -8.11
CA LEU A 171 11.08 9.03 -8.34
C LEU A 171 10.97 10.44 -8.94
N GLN A 172 11.79 11.39 -8.49
CA GLN A 172 11.81 12.75 -9.04
C GLN A 172 12.29 12.76 -10.50
N VAL A 173 13.34 12.02 -10.82
CA VAL A 173 13.85 11.89 -12.18
C VAL A 173 12.81 11.25 -13.12
N SER A 174 12.02 10.30 -12.63
CA SER A 174 10.95 9.65 -13.42
C SER A 174 9.72 10.53 -13.66
N GLY A 175 9.69 11.75 -13.11
CA GLY A 175 8.65 12.76 -13.32
C GLY A 175 8.04 13.29 -12.03
N SER A 176 7.47 12.47 -11.18
CA SER A 176 6.87 12.92 -9.92
C SER A 176 7.01 11.87 -8.82
N PRO A 177 7.57 12.22 -7.67
CA PRO A 177 7.65 11.31 -6.52
C PRO A 177 6.29 11.13 -5.81
N TYR A 178 5.30 11.97 -6.09
CA TYR A 178 4.03 12.01 -5.36
C TYR A 178 3.27 10.67 -5.40
N GLY A 179 2.91 10.18 -4.23
CA GLY A 179 2.17 8.93 -4.08
C GLY A 179 3.01 7.67 -4.33
N GLY A 180 4.34 7.78 -4.27
CA GLY A 180 5.24 6.63 -4.41
C GLY A 180 5.26 5.74 -3.18
N VAL A 181 5.52 4.47 -3.40
CA VAL A 181 5.64 3.43 -2.37
C VAL A 181 7.08 2.95 -2.32
N LEU A 182 7.73 3.08 -1.17
CA LEU A 182 9.08 2.60 -0.94
C LEU A 182 9.03 1.30 -0.12
N ILE A 183 9.52 0.19 -0.68
CA ILE A 183 9.67 -1.09 0.04
C ILE A 183 11.14 -1.21 0.42
N VAL A 184 11.46 -0.96 1.68
CA VAL A 184 12.84 -0.91 2.18
C VAL A 184 13.19 -2.23 2.85
N ILE A 185 14.03 -3.02 2.21
CA ILE A 185 14.40 -4.36 2.70
C ILE A 185 15.81 -4.31 3.24
N SER A 186 15.96 -4.62 4.51
CA SER A 186 17.24 -4.62 5.20
C SER A 186 17.37 -5.75 6.20
N ARG A 187 18.60 -6.00 6.63
CA ARG A 187 18.85 -6.82 7.80
C ARG A 187 18.53 -5.99 9.04
N GLY A 188 17.58 -6.46 9.82
CA GLY A 188 17.19 -5.80 11.07
C GLY A 188 18.28 -5.77 12.11
N GLY A 189 18.16 -4.85 13.07
CA GLY A 189 19.04 -4.76 14.25
C GLY A 189 20.25 -3.83 14.13
N ILE A 190 20.70 -3.50 12.92
CA ILE A 190 21.89 -2.66 12.70
C ILE A 190 21.51 -1.26 12.16
N THR A 191 20.35 -1.14 11.57
CA THR A 191 19.92 0.08 10.88
C THR A 191 18.98 0.91 11.76
N SER A 192 19.56 1.84 12.50
CA SER A 192 18.77 2.87 13.20
C SER A 192 19.03 4.24 12.56
N LEU A 193 17.97 4.99 12.37
CA LEU A 193 18.07 6.40 12.02
C LEU A 193 18.23 7.21 13.32
N SER A 194 19.09 8.22 13.31
CA SER A 194 19.08 9.23 14.35
C SER A 194 17.77 10.03 14.31
N LEU A 195 17.41 10.69 15.40
CA LEU A 195 16.16 11.48 15.46
C LEU A 195 16.11 12.58 14.39
N SER A 196 17.26 13.17 14.05
CA SER A 196 17.34 14.17 12.98
C SER A 196 17.12 13.58 11.60
N GLU A 197 17.69 12.42 11.32
CA GLU A 197 17.50 11.71 10.05
C GLU A 197 16.07 11.18 9.92
N GLU A 198 15.50 10.64 11.00
CA GLU A 198 14.11 10.21 11.03
C GLU A 198 13.16 11.36 10.65
N LYS A 199 13.35 12.53 11.27
CA LYS A 199 12.55 13.72 10.98
C LYS A 199 12.74 14.19 9.53
N GLU A 200 13.97 14.24 9.03
CA GLU A 200 14.26 14.57 7.64
C GLU A 200 13.51 13.65 6.68
N MET A 201 13.53 12.33 6.94
CA MET A 201 12.84 11.35 6.09
C MET A 201 11.32 11.49 6.17
N GLN A 202 10.77 11.77 7.37
CA GLN A 202 9.35 12.05 7.54
C GLN A 202 8.92 13.29 6.75
N ASP A 203 9.66 14.39 6.86
CA ASP A 203 9.35 15.64 6.16
C ASP A 203 9.40 15.44 4.63
N LEU A 204 10.39 14.71 4.12
CA LEU A 204 10.49 14.38 2.69
C LEU A 204 9.34 13.48 2.23
N ALA A 205 9.00 12.47 3.03
CA ALA A 205 7.90 11.57 2.71
C ALA A 205 6.55 12.29 2.71
N HIS A 206 6.28 13.13 3.69
CA HIS A 206 5.07 13.95 3.74
C HIS A 206 4.97 14.92 2.57
N LYS A 207 6.06 15.62 2.24
CA LYS A 207 6.13 16.54 1.10
C LYS A 207 5.69 15.88 -0.21
N HIS A 208 5.99 14.61 -0.38
CA HIS A 208 5.72 13.87 -1.60
C HIS A 208 4.60 12.83 -1.45
N ASN A 209 3.93 12.80 -0.31
CA ASN A 209 2.89 11.81 0.03
C ASN A 209 3.37 10.37 -0.24
N LEU A 210 4.58 10.05 0.22
CA LEU A 210 5.17 8.73 0.08
C LEU A 210 4.71 7.81 1.19
N GLN A 211 4.58 6.53 0.88
CA GLN A 211 4.39 5.46 1.86
C GLN A 211 5.67 4.63 1.94
N ILE A 212 6.15 4.41 3.16
CA ILE A 212 7.39 3.65 3.39
C ILE A 212 7.06 2.38 4.16
N PHE A 213 7.48 1.24 3.62
CA PHE A 213 7.29 -0.09 4.16
C PHE A 213 8.64 -0.74 4.44
N PRO A 214 9.18 -0.60 5.65
CA PRO A 214 10.38 -1.32 6.06
C PRO A 214 10.08 -2.81 6.22
N VAL A 215 10.95 -3.65 5.68
CA VAL A 215 10.93 -5.10 5.81
C VAL A 215 12.28 -5.54 6.35
N ALA A 216 12.32 -5.96 7.60
CA ALA A 216 13.55 -6.36 8.26
C ALA A 216 13.59 -7.87 8.52
N ILE A 217 14.71 -8.50 8.15
CA ILE A 217 14.97 -9.90 8.48
C ILE A 217 15.86 -9.92 9.71
N LEU A 218 15.31 -10.42 10.82
CA LEU A 218 15.98 -10.50 12.10
C LEU A 218 16.63 -11.87 12.30
N GLN A 219 17.83 -11.88 12.84
CA GLN A 219 18.52 -13.12 13.19
C GLN A 219 18.77 -13.19 14.70
N PRO A 220 18.32 -14.24 15.38
CA PRO A 220 18.72 -14.46 16.77
C PRO A 220 20.25 -14.54 16.89
N PRO A 221 20.85 -14.03 18.00
CA PRO A 221 20.17 -13.44 19.16
C PRO A 221 19.78 -11.96 18.99
N VAL A 222 20.10 -11.34 17.86
CA VAL A 222 19.80 -9.93 17.61
C VAL A 222 18.37 -9.84 17.07
N VAL A 223 17.44 -9.53 17.95
CA VAL A 223 16.02 -9.28 17.65
C VAL A 223 15.65 -7.82 17.87
N ASP A 224 16.64 -6.93 17.89
CA ASP A 224 16.37 -5.51 18.09
C ASP A 224 15.67 -4.93 16.87
N ILE A 225 14.44 -4.55 17.09
CA ILE A 225 13.62 -3.87 16.10
C ILE A 225 14.04 -2.40 16.05
N SER A 226 14.30 -1.90 14.86
CA SER A 226 14.59 -0.48 14.68
C SER A 226 13.33 0.35 14.88
N LEU A 227 13.13 0.87 16.09
CA LEU A 227 12.01 1.74 16.44
C LEU A 227 11.93 2.99 15.54
N SER A 228 13.05 3.46 15.01
CA SER A 228 13.07 4.60 14.09
C SER A 228 12.42 4.27 12.74
N LEU A 229 12.65 3.08 12.23
CA LEU A 229 12.00 2.63 10.99
C LEU A 229 10.51 2.36 11.19
N GLU A 230 10.12 1.82 12.34
CA GLU A 230 8.72 1.62 12.69
C GLU A 230 7.96 2.96 12.77
N ARG A 231 8.54 3.95 13.48
CA ARG A 231 7.94 5.30 13.55
C ARG A 231 7.88 5.98 12.19
N LEU A 232 8.92 5.81 11.35
CA LEU A 232 8.94 6.34 9.98
C LEU A 232 7.82 5.70 9.13
N ALA A 233 7.66 4.38 9.19
CA ALA A 233 6.58 3.69 8.50
C ALA A 233 5.22 4.23 8.93
N HIS A 234 4.95 4.27 10.22
CA HIS A 234 3.68 4.74 10.76
C HIS A 234 3.40 6.21 10.38
N ALA A 235 4.40 7.09 10.47
CA ALA A 235 4.25 8.50 10.11
C ALA A 235 3.94 8.70 8.63
N THR A 236 4.36 7.78 7.76
CA THR A 236 4.12 7.86 6.30
C THR A 236 2.89 7.09 5.84
N GLY A 237 2.10 6.52 6.76
CA GLY A 237 0.93 5.68 6.43
C GLY A 237 1.30 4.31 5.87
N GLY A 238 2.55 3.89 6.04
CA GLY A 238 3.01 2.54 5.80
C GLY A 238 2.95 1.66 7.05
N GLU A 239 3.59 0.51 6.98
CA GLU A 239 3.76 -0.42 8.09
C GLU A 239 5.12 -1.10 8.00
N SER A 240 5.69 -1.42 9.15
CA SER A 240 6.95 -2.16 9.24
C SER A 240 6.70 -3.65 9.46
N PHE A 241 7.47 -4.47 8.76
CA PHE A 241 7.39 -5.92 8.83
C PHE A 241 8.71 -6.48 9.35
N PHE A 242 8.61 -7.35 10.36
CA PHE A 242 9.75 -7.98 10.99
C PHE A 242 9.63 -9.50 10.84
N LEU A 243 10.58 -10.10 10.15
CA LEU A 243 10.64 -11.52 9.92
C LEU A 243 11.79 -12.10 10.77
N VAL A 244 11.45 -12.92 11.73
CA VAL A 244 12.46 -13.60 12.58
C VAL A 244 12.84 -14.92 11.92
N ASP A 245 14.13 -15.10 11.65
CA ASP A 245 14.65 -16.39 11.20
C ASP A 245 14.86 -17.30 12.40
N GLU A 246 13.89 -18.17 12.65
CA GLU A 246 13.87 -19.14 13.75
C GLU A 246 14.70 -20.40 13.49
N SER A 247 15.57 -20.42 12.49
CA SER A 247 16.36 -21.60 12.19
C SER A 247 17.34 -21.93 13.32
N ASP A 248 16.88 -22.74 14.24
CA ASP A 248 17.50 -23.05 15.56
C ASP A 248 18.64 -24.08 15.45
N THR A 249 19.02 -24.52 14.28
CA THR A 249 19.80 -25.75 14.13
C THR A 249 21.22 -25.56 13.65
N GLY A 250 21.86 -24.42 13.85
CA GLY A 250 23.27 -24.28 13.45
C GLY A 250 23.56 -24.56 11.97
N ALA A 251 22.55 -24.83 11.18
CA ALA A 251 22.63 -24.91 9.74
C ALA A 251 22.64 -23.48 9.17
N ASP A 252 23.53 -23.23 8.23
CA ASP A 252 23.67 -21.91 7.55
C ASP A 252 22.47 -21.54 6.64
N LYS A 253 21.32 -22.15 6.84
CA LYS A 253 20.13 -21.98 5.97
C LYS A 253 18.96 -21.41 6.73
N SER A 254 18.33 -20.41 6.13
CA SER A 254 17.05 -19.88 6.59
C SER A 254 15.94 -20.92 6.56
N SER A 255 14.97 -20.76 7.44
CA SER A 255 13.78 -21.59 7.42
C SER A 255 12.84 -21.23 6.25
N LEU A 256 12.06 -22.21 5.78
CA LEU A 256 11.01 -21.97 4.79
C LEU A 256 9.97 -20.94 5.29
N SER A 257 9.80 -20.83 6.61
CA SER A 257 8.91 -19.83 7.23
C SER A 257 9.33 -18.40 6.89
N THR A 258 10.64 -18.09 6.84
CA THR A 258 11.13 -16.77 6.43
C THR A 258 10.76 -16.44 4.99
N TYR A 259 10.86 -17.42 4.09
CA TYR A 259 10.43 -17.24 2.69
C TYR A 259 8.92 -16.98 2.57
N VAL A 260 8.12 -17.79 3.26
CA VAL A 260 6.65 -17.63 3.27
C VAL A 260 6.28 -16.27 3.86
N GLY A 261 6.89 -15.89 4.98
CA GLY A 261 6.70 -14.57 5.59
C GLY A 261 7.01 -13.42 4.65
N LEU A 262 8.10 -13.51 3.87
CA LEU A 262 8.43 -12.52 2.84
C LEU A 262 7.35 -12.43 1.76
N VAL A 263 6.88 -13.55 1.26
CA VAL A 263 5.82 -13.60 0.23
C VAL A 263 4.53 -12.97 0.74
N ASP A 264 4.14 -13.28 1.97
CA ASP A 264 2.93 -12.73 2.59
C ASP A 264 3.07 -11.22 2.87
N THR A 265 4.25 -10.77 3.33
CA THR A 265 4.56 -9.35 3.49
C THR A 265 4.38 -8.57 2.19
N PHE A 266 4.95 -9.05 1.08
CA PHE A 266 4.80 -8.37 -0.21
C PHE A 266 3.35 -8.35 -0.70
N ARG A 267 2.60 -9.42 -0.45
CA ARG A 267 1.16 -9.45 -0.77
C ARG A 267 0.39 -8.44 0.07
N GLU A 268 0.69 -8.32 1.35
CA GLU A 268 0.05 -7.35 2.23
C GLU A 268 0.37 -5.91 1.82
N ILE A 269 1.63 -5.59 1.53
CA ILE A 269 2.02 -4.28 0.99
C ILE A 269 1.23 -3.97 -0.28
N GLN A 270 1.12 -4.93 -1.20
CA GLN A 270 0.34 -4.75 -2.42
C GLN A 270 -1.13 -4.47 -2.14
N GLN A 271 -1.76 -5.24 -1.27
CA GLN A 271 -3.16 -5.05 -0.91
C GLN A 271 -3.41 -3.67 -0.28
N ARG A 272 -2.54 -3.23 0.61
CA ARG A 272 -2.64 -1.92 1.25
C ARG A 272 -2.46 -0.77 0.25
N THR A 273 -1.51 -0.89 -0.65
CA THR A 273 -1.20 0.16 -1.62
C THR A 273 -2.18 0.22 -2.79
N LEU A 274 -2.75 -0.89 -3.21
CA LEU A 274 -3.80 -0.94 -4.23
C LEU A 274 -5.19 -0.62 -3.65
N GLY A 275 -5.44 -0.99 -2.40
CA GLY A 275 -6.70 -0.71 -1.69
C GLY A 275 -6.79 0.72 -1.15
N ASN A 276 -5.66 1.30 -0.73
CA ASN A 276 -5.53 2.66 -0.21
C ASN A 276 -5.26 3.72 -1.29
N SER A 277 -5.25 3.36 -2.55
CA SER A 277 -5.36 4.41 -3.55
C SER A 277 -6.53 5.29 -3.13
N PRO A 278 -6.36 6.63 -3.01
CA PRO A 278 -7.45 7.56 -2.68
C PRO A 278 -8.45 7.58 -3.83
N SER A 279 -8.88 6.42 -4.17
CA SER A 279 -9.68 6.05 -5.30
C SER A 279 -11.13 6.12 -4.89
N LEU A 280 -11.88 6.79 -5.67
CA LEU A 280 -13.33 6.65 -5.84
C LEU A 280 -14.17 6.86 -4.56
N VAL A 281 -13.80 6.30 -3.41
CA VAL A 281 -14.61 6.42 -2.18
C VAL A 281 -14.51 7.81 -1.57
N SER A 282 -13.34 8.43 -1.53
CA SER A 282 -13.19 9.80 -1.02
C SER A 282 -13.71 10.85 -2.00
N ASN A 283 -13.52 10.64 -3.29
CA ASN A 283 -14.05 11.56 -4.32
C ASN A 283 -15.55 11.42 -4.51
N GLU A 284 -16.10 10.22 -4.41
CA GLU A 284 -17.55 10.02 -4.42
C GLU A 284 -18.22 10.57 -3.15
N ILE A 285 -17.59 10.43 -1.97
CA ILE A 285 -18.08 11.03 -0.73
C ILE A 285 -18.00 12.56 -0.78
N PHE A 286 -16.94 13.14 -1.34
CA PHE A 286 -16.84 14.60 -1.51
C PHE A 286 -17.85 15.14 -2.51
N ILE A 287 -18.13 14.45 -3.61
CA ILE A 287 -19.15 14.86 -4.59
C ILE A 287 -20.53 14.86 -3.93
N PHE A 288 -20.86 13.85 -3.13
CA PHE A 288 -22.15 13.81 -2.41
C PHE A 288 -22.23 14.87 -1.31
N LEU A 289 -21.15 15.16 -0.59
CA LEU A 289 -21.15 16.18 0.47
C LEU A 289 -21.25 17.62 -0.08
N SER A 290 -20.68 17.90 -1.26
CA SER A 290 -20.79 19.24 -1.89
C SER A 290 -22.19 19.52 -2.46
N TYR A 291 -22.98 18.51 -2.76
CA TYR A 291 -24.36 18.68 -3.24
C TYR A 291 -25.38 18.83 -2.13
N TRP A 292 -25.02 18.52 -0.86
CA TRP A 292 -25.93 18.58 0.28
C TRP A 292 -25.69 19.80 1.17
N ASN A 293 -24.71 20.65 0.84
CA ASN A 293 -24.43 21.92 1.54
C ASN A 293 -25.00 23.15 0.82
N CYS A 294 -25.93 22.95 -0.11
CA CYS A 294 -26.70 24.06 -0.72
C CYS A 294 -28.14 24.05 -0.32
#